data_55f4d4823d2ac70d54ba649e9a627542
#
_entry.id   55f4d4823d2ac70d54ba649e9a627542
#
_cell.length_a   1.000
_cell.length_b   1.000
_cell.length_c   1.000
_cell.angle_alpha   90.00
_cell.angle_beta   90.00
_cell.angle_gamma   90.00
#
_symmetry.space_group_name_H-M   'P 1'
#
loop_
_entity.id
_entity.type
_entity.pdbx_description
1 polymer ?
#
loop_
_entity_poly.entity_id
_entity_poly.type
_entity_poly.pdbx_seq_one_letter_code
_entity_poly.pdbx_strand_id
1 'polypeptide(L)'
;KNPDVQIVIQSVTPMTETSTSTSEKLNNDQINAFNAKMQEYCQENRWYYLNVAEVFKDENGYLKLEYCSDRNSMGMHFTYDGAKVWVNYLKTHIPEDLL
;
A
#
# COMPACT_ATOMS: atom_id res chain seq x y z
N LYS A 1 12.65 -14.60 20.64
CA LYS A 1 11.46 -14.28 19.87
C LYS A 1 10.26 -15.07 20.34
N ASN A 2 9.11 -14.47 20.21
CA ASN A 2 7.86 -15.12 20.57
C ASN A 2 7.35 -15.91 19.35
N PRO A 3 7.28 -17.27 19.42
CA PRO A 3 6.84 -18.07 18.30
C PRO A 3 5.36 -17.89 17.95
N ASP A 4 4.60 -17.27 18.85
CA ASP A 4 3.18 -17.02 18.63
C ASP A 4 2.91 -15.73 17.88
N VAL A 5 3.94 -14.92 17.64
CA VAL A 5 3.78 -13.64 16.91
C VAL A 5 3.53 -13.91 15.43
N GLN A 6 2.48 -13.33 14.91
CA GLN A 6 2.16 -13.35 13.49
C GLN A 6 2.55 -12.00 12.89
N ILE A 7 3.24 -12.03 11.76
CA ILE A 7 3.68 -10.81 11.09
C ILE A 7 2.85 -10.59 9.84
N VAL A 8 2.29 -9.40 9.72
CA VAL A 8 1.49 -8.99 8.56
C VAL A 8 2.16 -7.76 7.98
N ILE A 9 2.60 -7.86 6.73
CA ILE A 9 3.25 -6.76 6.02
C ILE A 9 2.26 -6.16 5.03
N GLN A 10 2.15 -4.85 5.03
CA GLN A 10 1.28 -4.13 4.08
C GLN A 10 2.12 -3.56 2.95
N SER A 11 1.57 -3.57 1.74
CA SER A 11 2.23 -2.94 0.60
C SER A 11 2.29 -1.43 0.80
N VAL A 12 3.28 -0.78 0.19
CA VAL A 12 3.36 0.68 0.13
C VAL A 12 2.37 1.15 -0.93
N THR A 13 1.63 2.20 -0.61
CA THR A 13 0.59 2.73 -1.49
C THR A 13 1.19 3.60 -2.60
N PRO A 14 0.47 3.75 -3.73
CA PRO A 14 1.01 4.49 -4.88
C PRO A 14 0.96 6.00 -4.69
N MET A 15 1.67 6.71 -5.58
CA MET A 15 1.61 8.16 -5.69
C MET A 15 0.70 8.54 -6.85
N THR A 16 0.22 9.78 -6.86
CA THR A 16 -0.56 10.30 -7.99
C THR A 16 0.28 10.38 -9.25
N GLU A 17 -0.38 10.45 -10.40
CA GLU A 17 0.32 10.55 -11.69
C GLU A 17 1.28 11.74 -11.72
N THR A 18 0.82 12.91 -11.32
CA THR A 18 1.65 14.12 -11.32
C THR A 18 2.88 13.94 -10.43
N SER A 19 2.66 13.41 -9.23
CA SER A 19 3.73 13.29 -8.24
C SER A 19 4.80 12.28 -8.69
N THR A 20 4.38 11.11 -9.15
CA THR A 20 5.32 10.08 -9.59
C THR A 20 6.11 10.52 -10.84
N SER A 21 5.47 11.31 -11.72
CA SER A 21 6.10 11.77 -12.96
C SER A 21 7.19 12.81 -12.71
N THR A 22 7.13 13.51 -11.59
CA THR A 22 8.06 14.59 -11.28
C THR A 22 9.14 14.20 -10.27
N SER A 23 9.05 13.00 -9.70
CA SER A 23 10.00 12.55 -8.67
C SER A 23 11.01 11.57 -9.26
N GLU A 24 12.31 11.86 -9.09
CA GLU A 24 13.38 10.98 -9.54
C GLU A 24 13.74 9.93 -8.50
N LYS A 25 13.55 10.25 -7.21
CA LYS A 25 14.02 9.40 -6.12
C LYS A 25 12.95 8.48 -5.56
N LEU A 26 11.71 8.95 -5.52
CA LEU A 26 10.60 8.16 -5.02
C LEU A 26 9.47 8.26 -6.03
N ASN A 27 9.14 7.15 -6.67
CA ASN A 27 8.11 7.09 -7.71
C ASN A 27 7.46 5.72 -7.68
N ASN A 28 6.38 5.57 -8.45
CA ASN A 28 5.61 4.33 -8.44
C ASN A 28 6.39 3.12 -8.96
N ASP A 29 7.33 3.32 -9.88
CA ASP A 29 8.17 2.21 -10.33
C ASP A 29 9.00 1.65 -9.19
N GLN A 30 9.59 2.53 -8.38
CA GLN A 30 10.37 2.10 -7.22
C GLN A 30 9.48 1.49 -6.14
N ILE A 31 8.31 2.08 -5.92
CA ILE A 31 7.33 1.54 -4.96
C ILE A 31 6.91 0.13 -5.38
N ASN A 32 6.60 -0.06 -6.66
CA ASN A 32 6.17 -1.36 -7.16
C ASN A 32 7.29 -2.40 -7.04
N ALA A 33 8.53 -2.00 -7.33
CA ALA A 33 9.69 -2.90 -7.17
C ALA A 33 9.89 -3.29 -5.71
N PHE A 34 9.75 -2.33 -4.80
CA PHE A 34 9.86 -2.59 -3.36
C PHE A 34 8.76 -3.56 -2.92
N ASN A 35 7.52 -3.32 -3.35
CA ASN A 35 6.39 -4.18 -2.97
C ASN A 35 6.59 -5.61 -3.48
N ALA A 36 7.09 -5.77 -4.70
CA ALA A 36 7.36 -7.10 -5.24
C ALA A 36 8.41 -7.84 -4.41
N LYS A 37 9.45 -7.13 -3.99
CA LYS A 37 10.51 -7.69 -3.16
C LYS A 37 9.98 -8.08 -1.78
N MET A 38 9.15 -7.25 -1.20
CA MET A 38 8.55 -7.54 0.10
C MET A 38 7.61 -8.73 0.03
N GLN A 39 6.90 -8.88 -1.07
CA GLN A 39 6.03 -10.04 -1.25
C GLN A 39 6.84 -11.34 -1.28
N GLU A 40 7.97 -11.36 -2.01
CA GLU A 40 8.88 -12.50 -2.00
C GLU A 40 9.39 -12.81 -0.59
N TYR A 41 9.77 -11.77 0.12
CA TYR A 41 10.29 -11.90 1.48
C TYR A 41 9.24 -12.52 2.41
N CYS A 42 8.00 -12.09 2.27
CA CYS A 42 6.91 -12.65 3.06
C CYS A 42 6.71 -14.13 2.77
N GLN A 43 6.79 -14.53 1.50
CA GLN A 43 6.67 -15.93 1.12
C GLN A 43 7.79 -16.78 1.75
N GLU A 44 9.03 -16.27 1.71
CA GLU A 44 10.19 -16.98 2.26
C GLU A 44 10.11 -17.14 3.77
N ASN A 45 9.55 -16.14 4.46
CA ASN A 45 9.49 -16.11 5.92
C ASN A 45 8.14 -16.56 6.47
N ARG A 46 7.19 -16.92 5.59
CA ARG A 46 5.84 -17.32 5.95
C ARG A 46 5.11 -16.23 6.73
N TRP A 47 5.32 -14.98 6.31
CA TRP A 47 4.57 -13.83 6.80
C TRP A 47 3.40 -13.58 5.88
N TYR A 48 2.37 -12.92 6.40
CA TYR A 48 1.24 -12.49 5.57
C TYR A 48 1.60 -11.21 4.83
N TYR A 49 1.23 -11.13 3.56
CA TYR A 49 1.41 -9.92 2.77
C TYR A 49 0.04 -9.40 2.34
N LEU A 50 -0.28 -8.17 2.70
CA LEU A 50 -1.53 -7.54 2.33
C LEU A 50 -1.29 -6.48 1.27
N ASN A 51 -1.83 -6.69 0.08
CA ASN A 51 -1.65 -5.75 -1.02
C ASN A 51 -2.68 -4.63 -0.93
N VAL A 52 -2.62 -3.85 0.14
CA VAL A 52 -3.56 -2.75 0.38
C VAL A 52 -3.50 -1.72 -0.74
N ALA A 53 -2.37 -1.61 -1.43
CA ALA A 53 -2.21 -0.68 -2.55
C ALA A 53 -3.23 -0.91 -3.67
N GLU A 54 -3.72 -2.15 -3.83
CA GLU A 54 -4.62 -2.47 -4.96
C GLU A 54 -5.92 -1.67 -4.94
N VAL A 55 -6.43 -1.30 -3.76
CA VAL A 55 -7.68 -0.54 -3.66
C VAL A 55 -7.48 0.96 -3.89
N PHE A 56 -6.24 1.40 -3.92
CA PHE A 56 -5.92 2.82 -4.10
C PHE A 56 -5.45 3.17 -5.51
N LYS A 57 -5.16 2.15 -6.33
CA LYS A 57 -4.69 2.36 -7.69
C LYS A 57 -5.85 2.56 -8.65
N ASP A 58 -5.69 3.54 -9.54
CA ASP A 58 -6.61 3.68 -10.66
C ASP A 58 -6.24 2.65 -11.75
N GLU A 59 -6.91 2.71 -12.89
CA GLU A 59 -6.69 1.75 -13.98
C GLU A 59 -5.26 1.81 -14.56
N ASN A 60 -4.55 2.89 -14.30
CA ASN A 60 -3.18 3.09 -14.79
C ASN A 60 -2.13 2.90 -13.69
N GLY A 61 -2.55 2.51 -12.49
CA GLY A 61 -1.62 2.25 -11.39
C GLY A 61 -1.26 3.45 -10.53
N TYR A 62 -1.92 4.59 -10.75
CA TYR A 62 -1.68 5.79 -9.97
C TYR A 62 -2.64 5.89 -8.79
N LEU A 63 -2.25 6.65 -7.76
CA LEU A 63 -3.15 6.89 -6.63
C LEU A 63 -4.39 7.66 -7.10
N LYS A 64 -5.56 7.14 -6.75
CA LYS A 64 -6.83 7.78 -7.06
C LYS A 64 -6.90 9.15 -6.37
N LEU A 65 -7.21 10.19 -7.14
CA LEU A 65 -7.25 11.55 -6.62
C LEU A 65 -8.29 11.73 -5.52
N GLU A 66 -9.39 10.99 -5.59
CA GLU A 66 -10.44 11.08 -4.57
C GLU A 66 -9.98 10.65 -3.18
N TYR A 67 -8.90 9.87 -3.11
CA TYR A 67 -8.34 9.42 -1.84
C TYR A 67 -7.07 10.17 -1.44
N CYS A 68 -6.65 11.16 -2.22
CA CYS A 68 -5.41 11.89 -1.98
C CYS A 68 -5.70 13.27 -1.39
N SER A 69 -5.12 13.55 -0.22
CA SER A 69 -5.33 14.84 0.46
C SER A 69 -4.34 15.91 0.04
N ASP A 70 -3.24 15.55 -0.59
CA ASP A 70 -2.15 16.48 -0.90
C ASP A 70 -1.73 16.41 -2.37
N ARG A 71 -2.69 16.25 -3.27
CA ARG A 71 -2.39 16.09 -4.70
C ARG A 71 -1.64 17.28 -5.32
N ASN A 72 -1.71 18.44 -4.68
CA ASN A 72 -1.00 19.63 -5.15
C ASN A 72 0.37 19.79 -4.48
N SER A 73 0.78 18.82 -3.70
CA SER A 73 2.07 18.82 -3.02
C SER A 73 2.75 17.46 -3.20
N MET A 74 2.83 16.60 -2.18
CA MET A 74 3.54 15.34 -2.31
C MET A 74 2.76 14.25 -3.07
N GLY A 75 1.43 14.34 -3.11
CA GLY A 75 0.61 13.40 -3.88
C GLY A 75 0.65 11.97 -3.36
N MET A 76 0.78 11.76 -2.06
CA MET A 76 0.92 10.43 -1.47
C MET A 76 0.18 10.25 -0.14
N HIS A 77 -0.45 11.28 0.40
CA HIS A 77 -1.19 11.19 1.66
C HIS A 77 -2.68 11.06 1.40
N PHE A 78 -3.43 10.57 2.39
CA PHE A 78 -4.80 10.14 2.17
C PHE A 78 -5.83 11.04 2.82
N THR A 79 -7.01 11.10 2.18
CA THR A 79 -8.18 11.75 2.74
C THR A 79 -8.79 10.84 3.82
N TYR A 80 -9.78 11.38 4.54
CA TYR A 80 -10.54 10.59 5.51
C TYR A 80 -11.23 9.40 4.83
N ASP A 81 -11.79 9.61 3.63
CA ASP A 81 -12.42 8.52 2.88
C ASP A 81 -11.39 7.46 2.47
N GLY A 82 -10.19 7.88 2.11
CA GLY A 82 -9.09 6.95 1.83
C GLY A 82 -8.73 6.12 3.04
N ALA A 83 -8.68 6.76 4.22
CA ALA A 83 -8.39 6.05 5.46
C ALA A 83 -9.45 5.00 5.76
N LYS A 84 -10.73 5.31 5.50
CA LYS A 84 -11.81 4.35 5.70
C LYS A 84 -11.67 3.13 4.78
N VAL A 85 -11.31 3.37 3.52
CA VAL A 85 -11.07 2.29 2.56
C VAL A 85 -9.94 1.39 3.04
N TRP A 86 -8.88 1.99 3.58
CA TRP A 86 -7.74 1.27 4.11
C TRP A 86 -8.15 0.37 5.28
N VAL A 87 -8.85 0.93 6.26
CA VAL A 87 -9.31 0.17 7.43
C VAL A 87 -10.22 -0.97 7.00
N ASN A 88 -11.12 -0.72 6.05
CA ASN A 88 -12.01 -1.75 5.55
C ASN A 88 -11.24 -2.88 4.85
N TYR A 89 -10.20 -2.53 4.10
CA TYR A 89 -9.36 -3.54 3.47
C TYR A 89 -8.71 -4.45 4.52
N LEU A 90 -8.18 -3.85 5.59
CA LEU A 90 -7.58 -4.63 6.67
C LEU A 90 -8.60 -5.57 7.31
N LYS A 91 -9.81 -5.08 7.57
CA LYS A 91 -10.86 -5.90 8.19
C LYS A 91 -11.26 -7.09 7.35
N THR A 92 -11.20 -6.96 6.03
CA THR A 92 -11.68 -8.00 5.12
C THR A 92 -10.58 -8.91 4.59
N HIS A 93 -9.32 -8.57 4.77
CA HIS A 93 -8.20 -9.32 4.20
C HIS A 93 -7.22 -9.89 5.24
N ILE A 94 -7.24 -9.42 6.48
CA ILE A 94 -6.45 -10.06 7.54
C ILE A 94 -7.18 -11.35 7.93
N PRO A 95 -6.46 -12.48 8.03
CA PRO A 95 -7.08 -13.73 8.44
C PRO A 95 -7.84 -13.56 9.76
N GLU A 96 -9.04 -14.13 9.80
CA GLU A 96 -9.96 -13.94 10.92
C GLU A 96 -9.36 -14.32 12.27
N ASP A 97 -8.55 -15.37 12.28
CA ASP A 97 -7.92 -15.86 13.49
C ASP A 97 -6.82 -14.93 14.02
N LEU A 98 -6.46 -13.89 13.28
CA LEU A 98 -5.49 -12.90 13.71
C LEU A 98 -6.14 -11.61 14.22
N LEU A 99 -7.44 -11.48 14.12
CA LEU A 99 -8.14 -10.27 14.55
C LEU A 99 -8.49 -10.28 16.05
#